data_650cf70ea51044aac0a52ba69af481ce
#
_entry.id   650cf70ea51044aac0a52ba69af481ce
#
_cell.length_a   1.000
_cell.length_b   1.000
_cell.length_c   1.000
_cell.angle_alpha   90.00
_cell.angle_beta   90.00
_cell.angle_gamma   90.00
#
_symmetry.space_group_name_H-M   'P 1'
#
loop_
_entity.id
_entity.type
_entity.pdbx_description
1 polymer ?
#
loop_
_entity_poly.entity_id
_entity_poly.type
_entity_poly.pdbx_seq_one_letter_code
_entity_poly.pdbx_strand_id
1 'polypeptide(L)'
;VVLGLWDELLPVDSWKAILKDITMVWSLTHGILDKRSDYELCLKWMASREVPAQDLITHILPLDDIQAAFELAADKNQGVVKVCVRP
;
A
#
# COMPACT_ATOMS: atom_id res chain seq x y z
N VAL A 1 2.19 2.12 12.45
CA VAL A 1 1.00 2.56 11.69
C VAL A 1 0.36 1.35 11.05
N VAL A 2 -0.96 1.27 11.12
CA VAL A 2 -1.76 0.20 10.50
C VAL A 2 -2.44 0.76 9.25
N LEU A 3 -2.13 0.17 8.11
CA LEU A 3 -2.70 0.53 6.81
C LEU A 3 -3.39 -0.71 6.22
N GLY A 4 -4.59 -0.54 5.75
CA GLY A 4 -5.34 -1.61 5.08
C GLY A 4 -6.83 -1.49 5.35
N LEU A 5 -7.60 -2.19 4.54
CA LEU A 5 -9.02 -2.37 4.70
C LEU A 5 -9.30 -3.87 4.82
N TRP A 6 -10.14 -4.22 5.76
CA TRP A 6 -10.57 -5.60 6.01
C TRP A 6 -12.08 -5.59 6.13
N ASP A 7 -12.70 -6.58 5.59
CA ASP A 7 -14.14 -6.86 5.69
C ASP A 7 -14.47 -7.76 6.89
N GLU A 8 -13.44 -8.29 7.56
CA GLU A 8 -13.57 -9.11 8.75
C GLU A 8 -12.89 -8.47 9.96
N LEU A 9 -13.33 -8.84 11.17
CA LEU A 9 -12.69 -8.41 12.40
C LEU A 9 -11.34 -9.12 12.56
N LEU A 10 -10.28 -8.33 12.67
CA LEU A 10 -8.95 -8.85 12.96
C LEU A 10 -8.69 -8.81 14.47
N PRO A 11 -8.33 -9.93 15.09
CA PRO A 11 -7.97 -9.95 16.50
C PRO A 11 -6.63 -9.22 16.73
N VAL A 12 -6.58 -8.40 17.77
CA VAL A 12 -5.37 -7.76 18.24
C VAL A 12 -4.96 -8.41 19.57
N ASP A 13 -3.74 -8.92 19.64
CA ASP A 13 -3.18 -9.45 20.88
C ASP A 13 -2.83 -8.28 21.82
N SER A 14 -3.82 -7.90 22.64
CA SER A 14 -3.68 -6.79 23.58
C SER A 14 -2.62 -7.06 24.65
N TRP A 15 -2.40 -8.32 25.03
CA TRP A 15 -1.38 -8.68 26.02
C TRP A 15 0.02 -8.37 25.49
N LYS A 16 0.34 -8.79 24.26
CA LYS A 16 1.61 -8.43 23.62
C LYS A 16 1.77 -6.94 23.40
N ALA A 17 0.68 -6.25 23.08
CA ALA A 17 0.70 -4.81 22.88
C ALA A 17 1.09 -4.08 24.19
N ILE A 18 0.54 -4.51 25.33
CA ILE A 18 0.87 -3.95 26.65
C ILE A 18 2.31 -4.23 27.01
N LEU A 19 2.76 -5.50 26.90
CA LEU A 19 4.12 -5.88 27.26
C LEU A 19 5.23 -5.19 26.47
N LYS A 20 4.89 -4.66 25.28
CA LYS A 20 5.83 -3.99 24.39
C LYS A 20 5.58 -2.48 24.25
N ASP A 21 4.70 -1.91 25.08
CA ASP A 21 4.31 -0.51 25.04
C ASP A 21 3.96 -0.05 23.61
N ILE A 22 3.17 -0.86 22.86
CA ILE A 22 2.86 -0.59 21.46
C ILE A 22 1.80 0.50 21.35
N THR A 23 2.12 1.55 20.63
CA THR A 23 1.14 2.51 20.15
C THR A 23 0.66 2.12 18.76
N MET A 24 -0.65 1.92 18.59
CA MET A 24 -1.25 1.61 17.30
C MET A 24 -1.93 2.86 16.73
N VAL A 25 -1.55 3.23 15.52
CA VAL A 25 -2.16 4.35 14.80
C VAL A 25 -2.79 3.81 13.53
N TRP A 26 -4.09 3.99 13.40
CA TRP A 26 -4.85 3.62 12.21
C TRP A 26 -4.85 4.79 11.24
N SER A 27 -4.55 4.52 10.00
CA SER A 27 -4.52 5.54 8.96
C SER A 27 -5.32 5.09 7.75
N LEU A 28 -6.11 6.02 7.23
CA LEU A 28 -6.86 5.85 6.00
C LEU A 28 -6.35 6.86 4.98
N THR A 29 -6.51 6.54 3.72
CA THR A 29 -6.11 7.39 2.57
C THR A 29 -6.81 8.76 2.57
N HIS A 30 -6.32 9.66 1.74
CA HIS A 30 -6.83 11.03 1.54
C HIS A 30 -6.66 11.97 2.74
N GLY A 31 -5.57 11.81 3.47
CA GLY A 31 -5.19 12.73 4.54
C GLY A 31 -4.80 14.11 4.01
N ILE A 32 -4.88 15.08 4.91
CA ILE A 32 -4.34 16.44 4.69
C ILE A 32 -3.36 16.71 5.81
N LEU A 33 -2.10 16.91 5.47
CA LEU A 33 -1.03 17.28 6.38
C LEU A 33 -0.51 18.68 6.01
N ASP A 34 -0.53 19.61 6.95
CA ASP A 34 -0.07 21.00 6.75
C ASP A 34 -0.70 21.68 5.52
N LYS A 35 -2.00 21.50 5.34
CA LYS A 35 -2.78 22.02 4.21
C LYS A 35 -2.41 21.44 2.84
N ARG A 36 -1.65 20.36 2.81
CA ARG A 36 -1.31 19.62 1.57
C ARG A 36 -1.98 18.25 1.60
N SER A 37 -2.46 17.84 0.45
CA SER A 37 -2.98 16.49 0.31
C SER A 37 -1.85 15.46 0.32
N ASP A 38 -2.12 14.24 0.79
CA ASP A 38 -1.17 13.13 0.72
C ASP A 38 -0.66 12.89 -0.70
N TYR A 39 -1.51 13.13 -1.72
CA TYR A 39 -1.12 13.00 -3.12
C TYR A 39 -0.03 14.00 -3.52
N GLU A 40 -0.15 15.27 -3.12
CA GLU A 40 0.86 16.29 -3.41
C GLU A 40 2.19 15.95 -2.74
N LEU A 41 2.14 15.47 -1.50
CA LEU A 41 3.33 15.04 -0.77
C LEU A 41 3.98 13.82 -1.43
N CYS A 42 3.20 12.81 -1.80
CA CYS A 42 3.70 11.63 -2.49
C CYS A 42 4.34 11.98 -3.83
N LEU A 43 3.69 12.81 -4.65
CA LEU A 43 4.25 13.27 -5.91
C LEU A 43 5.56 14.03 -5.75
N LYS A 44 5.66 14.86 -4.72
CA LYS A 44 6.90 15.58 -4.39
C LYS A 44 8.02 14.63 -4.03
N TRP A 45 7.76 13.66 -3.15
CA TRP A 45 8.77 12.66 -2.73
C TRP A 45 9.20 11.75 -3.89
N MET A 46 8.27 11.37 -4.76
CA MET A 46 8.59 10.63 -5.98
C MET A 46 9.47 11.44 -6.92
N ALA A 47 9.16 12.73 -7.10
CA ALA A 47 9.94 13.63 -7.96
C ALA A 47 11.35 13.89 -7.41
N SER A 48 11.51 13.98 -6.09
CA SER A 48 12.82 14.14 -5.43
C SER A 48 13.62 12.83 -5.32
N ARG A 49 13.02 11.70 -5.69
CA ARG A 49 13.56 10.35 -5.53
C ARG A 49 13.86 9.94 -4.08
N GLU A 50 13.27 10.63 -3.12
CA GLU A 50 13.34 10.23 -1.71
C GLU A 50 12.61 8.91 -1.44
N VAL A 51 11.60 8.60 -2.28
CA VAL A 51 10.88 7.33 -2.25
C VAL A 51 11.10 6.62 -3.58
N PRO A 52 11.70 5.42 -3.58
CA PRO A 52 11.91 4.63 -4.79
C PRO A 52 10.61 3.95 -5.23
N ALA A 53 9.64 4.74 -5.67
CA ALA A 53 8.28 4.26 -6.00
C ALA A 53 8.28 3.21 -7.12
N GLN A 54 9.27 3.23 -8.02
CA GLN A 54 9.42 2.21 -9.05
C GLN A 54 9.67 0.81 -8.48
N ASP A 55 10.30 0.70 -7.31
CA ASP A 55 10.59 -0.60 -6.69
C ASP A 55 9.32 -1.27 -6.15
N LEU A 56 8.24 -0.51 -6.01
CA LEU A 56 6.92 -1.04 -5.64
C LEU A 56 6.23 -1.73 -6.82
N ILE A 57 6.60 -1.39 -8.07
CA ILE A 57 6.01 -2.00 -9.26
C ILE A 57 6.73 -3.32 -9.52
N THR A 58 6.10 -4.41 -9.12
CA THR A 58 6.70 -5.74 -9.25
C THR A 58 6.40 -6.41 -10.58
N HIS A 59 5.26 -6.05 -11.20
CA HIS A 59 4.81 -6.67 -12.45
C HIS A 59 4.21 -5.62 -13.39
N ILE A 60 4.50 -5.75 -14.67
CA ILE A 60 3.91 -4.93 -15.72
C ILE A 60 3.43 -5.86 -16.83
N LEU A 61 2.14 -5.82 -17.13
CA LEU A 61 1.52 -6.59 -18.20
C LEU A 61 0.95 -5.66 -19.28
N PRO A 62 0.80 -6.14 -20.52
CA PRO A 62 0.06 -5.38 -21.54
C PRO A 62 -1.43 -5.26 -21.15
N LEU A 63 -2.10 -4.25 -21.66
CA LEU A 63 -3.52 -4.03 -21.38
C LEU A 63 -4.39 -5.19 -21.88
N ASP A 64 -4.00 -5.83 -22.97
CA ASP A 64 -4.71 -7.00 -23.51
C ASP A 64 -4.76 -8.17 -22.52
N ASP A 65 -3.81 -8.25 -21.59
CA ASP A 65 -3.74 -9.28 -20.55
C ASP A 65 -4.34 -8.82 -19.22
N ILE A 66 -5.29 -7.87 -19.24
CA ILE A 66 -5.87 -7.27 -18.03
C ILE A 66 -6.43 -8.32 -17.05
N GLN A 67 -7.06 -9.37 -17.57
CA GLN A 67 -7.62 -10.45 -16.74
C GLN A 67 -6.48 -11.15 -15.96
N ALA A 68 -5.41 -11.52 -16.64
CA ALA A 68 -4.24 -12.14 -16.01
C ALA A 68 -3.58 -11.19 -15.00
N ALA A 69 -3.60 -9.87 -15.24
CA ALA A 69 -3.09 -8.88 -14.31
C ALA A 69 -3.89 -8.85 -13.00
N PHE A 70 -5.22 -8.97 -13.04
CA PHE A 70 -6.06 -9.07 -11.86
C PHE A 70 -5.85 -10.39 -11.10
N GLU A 71 -5.77 -11.51 -11.81
CA GLU A 71 -5.51 -12.82 -11.22
C GLU A 71 -4.14 -12.83 -10.50
N LEU A 72 -3.12 -12.29 -11.13
CA LEU A 72 -1.80 -12.13 -10.54
C LEU A 72 -1.83 -11.23 -9.30
N ALA A 73 -2.53 -10.10 -9.36
CA ALA A 73 -2.65 -9.18 -8.24
C ALA A 73 -3.37 -9.80 -7.03
N ALA A 74 -4.28 -10.76 -7.26
CA ALA A 74 -4.98 -11.49 -6.21
C ALA A 74 -4.13 -12.60 -5.56
N ASP A 75 -3.15 -13.14 -6.27
CA ASP A 75 -2.27 -14.21 -5.76
C ASP A 75 -1.10 -13.65 -4.96
N LYS A 76 -1.25 -13.62 -3.66
CA LYS A 76 -0.22 -13.13 -2.72
C LYS A 76 1.06 -13.99 -2.64
N ASN A 77 1.04 -15.20 -3.23
CA ASN A 77 2.19 -16.10 -3.21
C ASN A 77 3.22 -15.79 -4.30
N GLN A 78 2.88 -14.93 -5.24
CA GLN A 78 3.74 -14.55 -6.37
C GLN A 78 4.69 -13.38 -6.06
N GLY A 79 4.80 -12.96 -4.81
CA GLY A 79 5.64 -11.81 -4.43
C GLY A 79 5.15 -10.48 -5.01
N VAL A 80 3.86 -10.39 -5.30
CA VAL A 80 3.24 -9.20 -5.88
C VAL A 80 3.09 -8.10 -4.84
N VAL A 81 3.64 -6.93 -5.15
CA VAL A 81 3.35 -5.69 -4.41
C VAL A 81 2.42 -4.80 -5.21
N LYS A 82 2.75 -4.57 -6.48
CA LYS A 82 1.92 -3.78 -7.39
C LYS A 82 2.02 -4.31 -8.81
N VAL A 83 0.87 -4.56 -9.40
CA VAL A 83 0.73 -4.87 -10.83
C VAL A 83 0.30 -3.61 -11.57
N CYS A 84 1.00 -3.28 -12.63
CA CYS A 84 0.62 -2.21 -13.56
C CYS A 84 0.29 -2.80 -14.92
N VAL A 85 -0.62 -2.16 -15.65
CA VAL A 85 -0.88 -2.48 -17.06
C VAL A 85 -0.38 -1.35 -17.95
N ARG A 86 0.12 -1.71 -19.11
CA ARG A 86 0.60 -0.76 -20.12
C ARG A 86 -0.28 -0.87 -21.35
N PRO A 87 -0.77 0.27 -21.91
CA PRO A 87 -1.48 0.31 -23.20
C PRO A 87 -0.63 -0.20 -24.34
#